data_4958005eb4d243e1eae36ec81c39bee4
#
_entry.id   4958005eb4d243e1eae36ec81c39bee4
#
_cell.length_a   1.000
_cell.length_b   1.000
_cell.length_c   1.000
_cell.angle_alpha   90.00
_cell.angle_beta   90.00
_cell.angle_gamma   90.00
#
_symmetry.space_group_name_H-M   'P 1'
#
loop_
_entity.id
_entity.type
_entity.pdbx_description
1 polymer ?
#
loop_
_entity_poly.entity_id
_entity_poly.type
_entity_poly.pdbx_seq_one_letter_code
_entity_poly.pdbx_strand_id
1 'polypeptide(L)'
;MLGLVACASNDPKAVHEPVKMDLTVSASSSVNPDDQKRAAPIVVRFYELKNADAFNAADFFSLQDKDKTVLADDLVVRDQFQLRPGESKHIQRNAEQATTTLGVIAAYRDLPNSVWRATWSLPPAPPAAWYRPAPKLKLTINLDTSAIRITDAQQQNK
;
A
#
# COMPACT_ATOMS: atom_id res chain seq x y z
N MET A 1 11.31 13.77 50.76
CA MET A 1 11.52 13.22 49.39
C MET A 1 10.21 13.25 48.66
N LEU A 2 10.02 14.25 47.76
CA LEU A 2 8.85 14.30 46.88
C LEU A 2 9.23 13.65 45.56
N GLY A 3 8.62 12.50 45.28
CA GLY A 3 8.74 11.84 43.96
C GLY A 3 7.84 12.53 42.94
N LEU A 4 8.43 13.15 41.92
CA LEU A 4 7.73 13.62 40.75
C LEU A 4 7.39 12.41 39.85
N VAL A 5 6.14 11.95 39.92
CA VAL A 5 5.58 11.01 38.91
C VAL A 5 5.34 11.81 37.66
N ALA A 6 6.22 11.69 36.69
CA ALA A 6 5.96 12.17 35.33
C ALA A 6 4.93 11.26 34.69
N CYS A 7 3.67 11.66 34.69
CA CYS A 7 2.64 11.07 33.83
C CYS A 7 2.98 11.41 32.39
N ALA A 8 3.50 10.45 31.64
CA ALA A 8 3.51 10.53 30.20
C ALA A 8 2.04 10.44 29.72
N SER A 9 1.42 11.59 29.53
CA SER A 9 0.09 11.67 28.96
C SER A 9 0.18 11.30 27.48
N ASN A 10 -0.30 10.12 27.13
CA ASN A 10 -0.71 9.86 25.75
C ASN A 10 -1.90 10.78 25.46
N ASP A 11 -1.62 11.97 24.96
CA ASP A 11 -2.66 12.89 24.53
C ASP A 11 -3.30 12.36 23.25
N PRO A 12 -4.58 11.91 23.26
CA PRO A 12 -5.26 11.42 22.05
C PRO A 12 -5.47 12.52 20.99
N LYS A 13 -5.13 13.76 21.29
CA LYS A 13 -5.15 14.89 20.37
C LYS A 13 -3.76 15.28 19.85
N ALA A 14 -2.71 14.52 20.18
CA ALA A 14 -1.38 14.79 19.64
C ALA A 14 -1.42 14.72 18.11
N VAL A 15 -0.98 15.80 17.44
CA VAL A 15 -0.84 15.81 15.97
C VAL A 15 0.31 14.90 15.62
N HIS A 16 0.01 13.80 14.89
CA HIS A 16 1.02 12.90 14.35
C HIS A 16 1.46 13.39 12.98
N GLU A 17 2.77 13.31 12.71
CA GLU A 17 3.26 13.62 11.38
C GLU A 17 2.83 12.54 10.37
N PRO A 18 2.34 12.94 9.18
CA PRO A 18 1.99 11.98 8.15
C PRO A 18 3.22 11.24 7.65
N VAL A 19 3.07 9.94 7.36
CA VAL A 19 4.11 9.16 6.69
C VAL A 19 4.24 9.63 5.26
N LYS A 20 5.44 10.05 4.85
CA LYS A 20 5.74 10.38 3.45
C LYS A 20 5.94 9.10 2.66
N MET A 21 5.10 8.87 1.69
CA MET A 21 5.19 7.72 0.80
C MET A 21 5.92 8.07 -0.49
N ASP A 22 6.90 7.25 -0.84
CA ASP A 22 7.65 7.28 -2.08
C ASP A 22 7.56 5.88 -2.69
N LEU A 23 6.61 5.70 -3.60
CA LEU A 23 6.24 4.40 -4.14
C LEU A 23 6.60 4.33 -5.62
N THR A 24 7.28 3.28 -6.03
CA THR A 24 7.49 2.95 -7.44
C THR A 24 6.72 1.69 -7.77
N VAL A 25 5.77 1.78 -8.68
CA VAL A 25 5.01 0.63 -9.19
C VAL A 25 5.54 0.28 -10.56
N SER A 26 6.08 -0.92 -10.72
CA SER A 26 6.74 -1.36 -11.96
C SER A 26 6.11 -2.63 -12.50
N ALA A 27 5.66 -2.60 -13.76
CA ALA A 27 5.21 -3.78 -14.47
C ALA A 27 6.38 -4.42 -15.22
N SER A 28 6.58 -5.72 -15.03
CA SER A 28 7.59 -6.46 -15.80
C SER A 28 7.24 -6.47 -17.31
N SER A 29 8.24 -6.70 -18.14
CA SER A 29 8.02 -6.87 -19.60
C SER A 29 7.19 -8.09 -19.95
N SER A 30 7.05 -9.05 -19.03
CA SER A 30 6.26 -10.28 -19.15
C SER A 30 4.95 -10.26 -18.34
N VAL A 31 4.52 -9.10 -17.85
CA VAL A 31 3.37 -8.97 -16.96
C VAL A 31 2.07 -9.43 -17.63
N ASN A 32 1.21 -10.09 -16.85
CA ASN A 32 -0.17 -10.39 -17.22
C ASN A 32 -0.32 -11.06 -18.60
N PRO A 33 0.36 -12.18 -18.88
CA PRO A 33 0.36 -12.79 -20.21
C PRO A 33 -1.01 -13.35 -20.60
N ASP A 34 -1.28 -13.33 -21.89
CA ASP A 34 -2.42 -14.02 -22.49
C ASP A 34 -2.13 -15.52 -22.69
N ASP A 35 -3.09 -16.26 -23.28
CA ASP A 35 -2.98 -17.70 -23.54
C ASP A 35 -1.83 -18.05 -24.51
N GLN A 36 -1.35 -17.09 -25.28
CA GLN A 36 -0.20 -17.21 -26.17
C GLN A 36 1.09 -16.69 -25.51
N LYS A 37 1.08 -16.46 -24.19
CA LYS A 37 2.20 -15.93 -23.40
C LYS A 37 2.67 -14.54 -23.84
N ARG A 38 1.82 -13.77 -24.48
CA ARG A 38 2.11 -12.38 -24.82
C ARG A 38 1.74 -11.49 -23.63
N ALA A 39 2.68 -10.66 -23.18
CA ALA A 39 2.43 -9.70 -22.13
C ALA A 39 1.28 -8.74 -22.48
N ALA A 40 0.51 -8.36 -21.50
CA ALA A 40 -0.65 -7.47 -21.66
C ALA A 40 -0.67 -6.38 -20.59
N PRO A 41 -1.30 -5.23 -20.87
CA PRO A 41 -1.52 -4.21 -19.85
C PRO A 41 -2.27 -4.77 -18.64
N ILE A 42 -1.99 -4.21 -17.46
CA ILE A 42 -2.58 -4.62 -16.21
C ILE A 42 -3.18 -3.43 -15.47
N VAL A 43 -4.40 -3.59 -14.96
CA VAL A 43 -5.05 -2.61 -14.08
C VAL A 43 -4.60 -2.87 -12.66
N VAL A 44 -4.14 -1.82 -12.00
CA VAL A 44 -3.69 -1.83 -10.62
C VAL A 44 -4.58 -0.92 -9.81
N ARG A 45 -5.04 -1.39 -8.66
CA ARG A 45 -5.75 -0.58 -7.70
C ARG A 45 -4.97 -0.53 -6.40
N PHE A 46 -4.79 0.68 -5.90
CA PHE A 46 -4.05 1.00 -4.70
C PHE A 46 -5.01 1.51 -3.62
N TYR A 47 -4.83 1.05 -2.40
CA TYR A 47 -5.66 1.43 -1.26
C TYR A 47 -4.84 1.92 -0.09
N GLU A 48 -5.31 2.97 0.56
CA GLU A 48 -4.94 3.28 1.93
C GLU A 48 -6.06 2.78 2.85
N LEU A 49 -5.70 2.01 3.86
CA LEU A 49 -6.65 1.31 4.75
C LEU A 49 -6.39 1.65 6.21
N LYS A 50 -7.47 1.79 7.01
CA LYS A 50 -7.39 1.85 8.47
C LYS A 50 -7.12 0.46 9.06
N ASN A 51 -7.72 -0.56 8.46
CA ASN A 51 -7.56 -1.97 8.84
C ASN A 51 -7.58 -2.82 7.56
N ALA A 52 -6.73 -3.82 7.52
CA ALA A 52 -6.61 -4.70 6.35
C ALA A 52 -7.45 -5.98 6.43
N ASP A 53 -8.18 -6.23 7.52
CA ASP A 53 -8.88 -7.50 7.73
C ASP A 53 -9.94 -7.76 6.65
N ALA A 54 -10.81 -6.80 6.40
CA ALA A 54 -11.82 -6.90 5.34
C ALA A 54 -11.20 -7.03 3.96
N PHE A 55 -10.11 -6.29 3.70
CA PHE A 55 -9.35 -6.37 2.45
C PHE A 55 -8.74 -7.76 2.25
N ASN A 56 -8.16 -8.35 3.28
CA ASN A 56 -7.54 -9.67 3.23
C ASN A 56 -8.55 -10.81 3.14
N ALA A 57 -9.75 -10.64 3.68
CA ALA A 57 -10.81 -11.62 3.65
C ALA A 57 -11.63 -11.62 2.34
N ALA A 58 -11.62 -10.52 1.60
CA ALA A 58 -12.42 -10.38 0.38
C ALA A 58 -11.81 -11.13 -0.80
N ASP A 59 -12.66 -11.63 -1.69
CA ASP A 59 -12.23 -12.13 -2.99
C ASP A 59 -11.97 -10.97 -3.99
N PHE A 60 -11.32 -11.29 -5.11
CA PHE A 60 -10.96 -10.29 -6.11
C PHE A 60 -12.16 -9.53 -6.67
N PHE A 61 -13.22 -10.24 -7.04
CA PHE A 61 -14.38 -9.63 -7.67
C PHE A 61 -15.16 -8.72 -6.72
N SER A 62 -15.24 -9.11 -5.45
CA SER A 62 -15.82 -8.26 -4.40
C SER A 62 -15.04 -6.95 -4.25
N LEU A 63 -13.73 -6.99 -4.27
CA LEU A 63 -12.90 -5.77 -4.26
C LEU A 63 -12.99 -4.99 -5.57
N GLN A 64 -13.06 -5.68 -6.71
CA GLN A 64 -13.17 -5.01 -8.00
C GLN A 64 -14.48 -4.24 -8.15
N ASP A 65 -15.61 -4.85 -7.78
CA ASP A 65 -16.94 -4.34 -8.09
C ASP A 65 -17.59 -3.60 -6.93
N LYS A 66 -17.24 -3.93 -5.68
CA LYS A 66 -17.91 -3.47 -4.46
C LYS A 66 -16.96 -3.06 -3.34
N ASP A 67 -15.76 -2.61 -3.66
CA ASP A 67 -14.73 -2.28 -2.67
C ASP A 67 -15.20 -1.28 -1.61
N LYS A 68 -15.96 -0.26 -1.99
CA LYS A 68 -16.50 0.73 -1.04
C LYS A 68 -17.47 0.11 -0.03
N THR A 69 -18.24 -0.88 -0.45
CA THR A 69 -19.16 -1.61 0.43
C THR A 69 -18.43 -2.62 1.30
N VAL A 70 -17.50 -3.37 0.71
CA VAL A 70 -16.73 -4.42 1.38
C VAL A 70 -15.78 -3.83 2.42
N LEU A 71 -15.07 -2.76 2.07
CA LEU A 71 -14.10 -2.11 2.94
C LEU A 71 -14.74 -1.10 3.89
N ALA A 72 -15.89 -0.54 3.50
CA ALA A 72 -16.67 0.42 4.31
C ALA A 72 -15.78 1.49 4.97
N ASP A 73 -15.80 1.59 6.29
CA ASP A 73 -15.05 2.60 7.06
C ASP A 73 -13.53 2.35 7.08
N ASP A 74 -13.07 1.18 6.67
CA ASP A 74 -11.64 0.87 6.58
C ASP A 74 -10.99 1.49 5.33
N LEU A 75 -11.78 1.88 4.34
CA LEU A 75 -11.28 2.54 3.14
C LEU A 75 -11.00 4.02 3.39
N VAL A 76 -9.74 4.42 3.29
CA VAL A 76 -9.31 5.82 3.42
C VAL A 76 -9.13 6.47 2.05
N VAL A 77 -8.31 5.86 1.20
CA VAL A 77 -8.02 6.33 -0.17
C VAL A 77 -8.04 5.16 -1.13
N ARG A 78 -8.49 5.42 -2.33
CA ARG A 78 -8.50 4.46 -3.44
C ARG A 78 -8.05 5.15 -4.72
N ASP A 79 -7.01 4.59 -5.36
CA ASP A 79 -6.54 4.98 -6.67
C ASP A 79 -6.53 3.80 -7.63
N GLN A 80 -6.72 4.06 -8.91
CA GLN A 80 -6.65 3.07 -9.96
C GLN A 80 -5.91 3.62 -11.16
N PHE A 81 -5.04 2.80 -11.75
CA PHE A 81 -4.33 3.12 -12.97
C PHE A 81 -4.02 1.85 -13.76
N GLN A 82 -3.61 2.00 -15.00
CA GLN A 82 -3.18 0.91 -15.87
C GLN A 82 -1.71 1.08 -16.21
N LEU A 83 -0.96 -0.03 -16.20
CA LEU A 83 0.42 -0.08 -16.67
C LEU A 83 0.54 -1.01 -17.87
N ARG A 84 1.35 -0.59 -18.83
CA ARG A 84 1.78 -1.43 -19.94
C ARG A 84 2.97 -2.30 -19.50
N PRO A 85 3.22 -3.43 -20.20
CA PRO A 85 4.43 -4.20 -19.96
C PRO A 85 5.70 -3.33 -20.01
N GLY A 86 6.53 -3.43 -18.99
CA GLY A 86 7.75 -2.63 -18.85
C GLY A 86 7.57 -1.19 -18.35
N GLU A 87 6.33 -0.75 -18.11
CA GLU A 87 6.04 0.59 -17.62
C GLU A 87 6.16 0.69 -16.10
N SER A 88 6.57 1.87 -15.62
CA SER A 88 6.62 2.20 -14.20
C SER A 88 5.87 3.50 -13.92
N LYS A 89 5.27 3.56 -12.72
CA LYS A 89 4.61 4.74 -12.18
C LYS A 89 5.21 5.10 -10.83
N HIS A 90 5.52 6.37 -10.64
CA HIS A 90 6.02 6.90 -9.39
C HIS A 90 4.92 7.68 -8.66
N ILE A 91 4.72 7.41 -7.38
CA ILE A 91 3.71 8.03 -6.54
C ILE A 91 4.42 8.61 -5.32
N GLN A 92 4.35 9.93 -5.17
CA GLN A 92 4.86 10.63 -3.99
C GLN A 92 3.73 11.41 -3.35
N ARG A 93 3.39 11.06 -2.12
CA ARG A 93 2.40 11.79 -1.32
C ARG A 93 2.54 11.44 0.16
N ASN A 94 1.88 12.23 0.99
CA ASN A 94 1.69 11.86 2.39
C ASN A 94 0.54 10.85 2.48
N ALA A 95 0.71 9.81 3.32
CA ALA A 95 -0.42 8.97 3.69
C ALA A 95 -1.43 9.77 4.49
N GLU A 96 -2.70 9.47 4.31
CA GLU A 96 -3.75 10.01 5.17
C GLU A 96 -3.53 9.56 6.63
N GLN A 97 -3.86 10.42 7.58
CA GLN A 97 -3.53 10.21 8.99
C GLN A 97 -4.11 8.93 9.59
N ALA A 98 -5.26 8.49 9.08
CA ALA A 98 -5.91 7.26 9.53
C ALA A 98 -5.32 5.99 8.90
N THR A 99 -4.40 6.10 7.94
CA THR A 99 -3.85 4.98 7.21
C THR A 99 -2.86 4.19 8.07
N THR A 100 -3.09 2.89 8.20
CA THR A 100 -2.17 1.96 8.85
C THR A 100 -1.55 0.96 7.89
N THR A 101 -2.22 0.70 6.77
CA THR A 101 -1.83 -0.34 5.80
C THR A 101 -2.09 0.11 4.38
N LEU A 102 -1.18 -0.22 3.50
CA LEU A 102 -1.36 -0.13 2.06
C LEU A 102 -1.85 -1.46 1.51
N GLY A 103 -2.85 -1.43 0.66
CA GLY A 103 -3.34 -2.57 -0.09
C GLY A 103 -3.13 -2.36 -1.59
N VAL A 104 -2.78 -3.41 -2.30
CA VAL A 104 -2.65 -3.39 -3.76
C VAL A 104 -3.33 -4.61 -4.34
N ILE A 105 -4.15 -4.41 -5.36
CA ILE A 105 -4.65 -5.50 -6.20
C ILE A 105 -4.28 -5.27 -7.65
N ALA A 106 -4.04 -6.34 -8.38
CA ALA A 106 -3.75 -6.32 -9.81
C ALA A 106 -4.65 -7.30 -10.55
N ALA A 107 -5.25 -6.84 -11.64
CA ALA A 107 -6.21 -7.60 -12.43
C ALA A 107 -5.49 -8.54 -13.40
N TYR A 108 -4.86 -9.58 -12.88
CA TYR A 108 -4.27 -10.64 -13.68
C TYR A 108 -5.34 -11.44 -14.42
N ARG A 109 -5.08 -11.80 -15.69
CA ARG A 109 -5.98 -12.63 -16.50
C ARG A 109 -6.12 -14.03 -15.92
N ASP A 110 -5.01 -14.65 -15.57
CA ASP A 110 -4.97 -15.95 -14.90
C ASP A 110 -5.05 -15.77 -13.39
N LEU A 111 -6.18 -15.26 -12.92
CA LEU A 111 -6.42 -14.94 -11.54
C LEU A 111 -6.19 -16.11 -10.58
N PRO A 112 -6.67 -17.35 -10.87
CA PRO A 112 -6.49 -18.49 -9.98
C PRO A 112 -5.02 -18.86 -9.73
N ASN A 113 -4.12 -18.59 -10.69
CA ASN A 113 -2.70 -18.92 -10.61
C ASN A 113 -1.83 -17.69 -10.32
N SER A 114 -2.44 -16.59 -9.89
CA SER A 114 -1.74 -15.33 -9.61
C SER A 114 -1.73 -14.99 -8.13
N VAL A 115 -0.71 -14.26 -7.71
CA VAL A 115 -0.72 -13.51 -6.45
C VAL A 115 -1.20 -12.10 -6.76
N TRP A 116 -2.52 -11.94 -6.80
CA TRP A 116 -3.18 -10.72 -7.27
C TRP A 116 -3.34 -9.63 -6.19
N ARG A 117 -3.00 -9.94 -4.94
CA ARG A 117 -3.14 -9.05 -3.78
C ARG A 117 -1.86 -9.00 -2.97
N ALA A 118 -1.52 -7.82 -2.47
CA ALA A 118 -0.45 -7.63 -1.50
C ALA A 118 -0.80 -6.51 -0.52
N THR A 119 -0.24 -6.57 0.68
CA THR A 119 -0.38 -5.53 1.70
C THR A 119 0.98 -5.16 2.27
N TRP A 120 1.06 -3.94 2.82
CA TRP A 120 2.24 -3.44 3.53
C TRP A 120 1.80 -2.56 4.70
N SER A 121 2.23 -2.90 5.91
CA SER A 121 1.95 -2.08 7.09
C SER A 121 2.81 -0.83 7.11
N LEU A 122 2.20 0.33 7.37
CA LEU A 122 2.93 1.56 7.56
C LEU A 122 3.67 1.55 8.91
N PRO A 123 4.84 2.22 8.99
CA PRO A 123 5.45 2.45 10.29
C PRO A 123 4.52 3.32 11.15
N PRO A 124 4.54 3.15 12.49
CA PRO A 124 3.79 4.03 13.38
C PRO A 124 4.19 5.48 13.16
N ALA A 125 3.21 6.38 13.03
CA ALA A 125 3.47 7.81 12.95
C ALA A 125 3.85 8.32 14.35
N PRO A 126 5.11 8.81 14.57
CA PRO A 126 5.49 9.39 15.85
C PRO A 126 4.78 10.73 16.06
N PRO A 127 4.64 11.23 17.30
CA PRO A 127 4.18 12.59 17.54
C PRO A 127 5.05 13.60 16.78
N ALA A 128 4.42 14.63 16.23
CA ALA A 128 5.14 15.69 15.52
C ALA A 128 6.17 16.36 16.44
N ALA A 129 7.42 16.43 16.00
CA ALA A 129 8.50 17.09 16.71
C ALA A 129 9.38 17.85 15.73
N TRP A 130 9.66 19.13 16.02
CA TRP A 130 10.43 20.02 15.16
C TRP A 130 11.85 19.54 14.85
N TYR A 131 12.41 18.65 15.69
CA TYR A 131 13.77 18.11 15.57
C TYR A 131 13.83 16.73 14.88
N ARG A 132 12.69 16.16 14.46
CA ARG A 132 12.62 14.87 13.78
C ARG A 132 12.07 15.02 12.37
N PRO A 133 12.73 14.43 11.35
CA PRO A 133 12.12 14.38 10.04
C PRO A 133 10.86 13.52 10.06
N ALA A 134 9.89 13.85 9.22
CA ALA A 134 8.70 13.01 9.01
C ALA A 134 9.13 11.60 8.58
N PRO A 135 8.46 10.54 9.08
CA PRO A 135 8.77 9.17 8.67
C PRO A 135 8.55 9.02 7.17
N LYS A 136 9.52 8.41 6.49
CA LYS A 136 9.49 8.18 5.04
C LYS A 136 9.43 6.68 4.76
N LEU A 137 8.47 6.28 3.93
CA LEU A 137 8.31 4.92 3.45
C LEU A 137 8.62 4.88 1.97
N LYS A 138 9.70 4.18 1.60
CA LYS A 138 10.10 3.99 0.21
C LYS A 138 9.91 2.56 -0.20
N LEU A 139 8.90 2.29 -1.04
CA LEU A 139 8.56 0.95 -1.50
C LEU A 139 8.68 0.81 -3.01
N THR A 140 9.07 -0.38 -3.43
CA THR A 140 8.92 -0.85 -4.81
C THR A 140 7.84 -1.91 -4.86
N ILE A 141 6.82 -1.69 -5.70
CA ILE A 141 5.71 -2.61 -5.95
C ILE A 141 5.94 -3.20 -7.33
N ASN A 142 6.39 -4.44 -7.37
CA ASN A 142 6.68 -5.14 -8.62
C ASN A 142 5.47 -5.97 -9.03
N LEU A 143 5.01 -5.75 -10.26
CA LEU A 143 4.03 -6.58 -10.93
C LEU A 143 4.78 -7.54 -11.84
N ASP A 144 5.06 -8.71 -11.32
CA ASP A 144 5.73 -9.76 -12.08
C ASP A 144 4.75 -10.44 -13.06
N THR A 145 5.17 -11.47 -13.74
CA THR A 145 4.36 -12.20 -14.73
C THR A 145 2.96 -12.53 -14.19
N SER A 146 2.87 -13.01 -12.95
CA SER A 146 1.61 -13.44 -12.31
C SER A 146 1.58 -13.16 -10.79
N ALA A 147 2.37 -12.23 -10.29
CA ALA A 147 2.43 -11.96 -8.86
C ALA A 147 2.76 -10.50 -8.56
N ILE A 148 2.11 -9.94 -7.54
CA ILE A 148 2.53 -8.68 -6.91
C ILE A 148 3.56 -8.98 -5.83
N ARG A 149 4.63 -8.20 -5.80
CA ARG A 149 5.64 -8.24 -4.75
C ARG A 149 5.96 -6.82 -4.28
N ILE A 150 5.84 -6.58 -2.99
CA ILE A 150 6.20 -5.31 -2.36
C ILE A 150 7.54 -5.49 -1.63
N THR A 151 8.48 -4.60 -1.89
CA THR A 151 9.80 -4.59 -1.25
C THR A 151 10.11 -3.21 -0.71
N ASP A 152 10.78 -3.17 0.44
CA ASP A 152 11.30 -1.92 1.00
C ASP A 152 12.64 -1.59 0.33
N ALA A 153 12.68 -0.48 -0.38
CA ALA A 153 13.88 -0.04 -1.09
C ALA A 153 15.03 0.34 -0.14
N GLN A 154 14.75 0.60 1.14
CA GLN A 154 15.78 0.90 2.14
C GLN A 154 16.45 -0.36 2.70
N GLN A 155 15.78 -1.52 2.64
CA GLN A 155 16.35 -2.79 3.12
C GLN A 155 17.22 -3.51 2.08
N GLN A 156 17.14 -3.13 0.81
CA GLN A 156 17.92 -3.75 -0.26
C GLN A 156 19.39 -3.30 -0.30
N ASN A 157 19.77 -2.30 0.48
CA ASN A 157 21.13 -1.74 0.53
C ASN A 157 21.93 -2.15 1.77
N LYS A 158 21.58 -3.26 2.44
CA LYS A 158 22.37 -3.84 3.53
C LYS A 158 23.05 -5.14 3.13
#